data_75150b6f4fffff83b8b4b513294b4608
#
_entry.id   75150b6f4fffff83b8b4b513294b4608
#
_cell.length_a   1.000
_cell.length_b   1.000
_cell.length_c   1.000
_cell.angle_alpha   90.00
_cell.angle_beta   90.00
_cell.angle_gamma   90.00
#
_symmetry.space_group_name_H-M   'P 1'
#
loop_
_entity.id
_entity.type
_entity.pdbx_description
1 polymer ?
#
loop_
_entity_poly.entity_id
_entity_poly.type
_entity_poly.pdbx_seq_one_letter_code
_entity_poly.pdbx_strand_id
1 'polypeptide(L)'
;MLYALLAIAVLVLLVTRLKFNPFIALLISSLALGATVIAVGSGAPGLGMTAVLKAFQDGFGATMAGTGSIIVLGVVFGKLLAESGGAGVLARTFIRTLGPSRIGLCIILLAVCVGMTTWFAVGLLLILPIVITLAKETGQPFLRLVLPLLSFLSVMHGLMPPHPGPVVAIEALKADMGLVILWAFVLGIPVAAVAGPLFARAAVRYVHVPTPEYSPSVGSGQTLPGFGLTLFTVLLPVILLLGGTVVEVLVKNAYVPDAASTAWGAALLFVGHPVMALLLSVLFAMWAFGSRCGRGATELLKFSEASVAGIGMTLVLVGGGGGFARVMREAGIDRELAALASDAGLPLLVYGWLVSAFIRVATGSATVAITVASGFLAPALIATPGASPELLVIAIGSGSLFLSHLNDSGFWMVKECLGLTVAQTLRTWTITETLIGIVGLGMALLADLVRTL
;
A
#
# COMPACT_ATOMS: atom_id res chain seq x y z
N MET A 1 -20.10 6.81 19.46
CA MET A 1 -19.83 7.45 18.15
C MET A 1 -19.26 8.86 18.27
N LEU A 2 -19.89 9.77 18.98
CA LEU A 2 -19.40 11.15 19.14
C LEU A 2 -17.92 11.18 19.59
N TYR A 3 -17.54 10.32 20.53
CA TYR A 3 -16.16 10.24 21.05
C TYR A 3 -15.15 9.73 20.04
N ALA A 4 -15.52 8.77 19.17
CA ALA A 4 -14.66 8.29 18.10
C ALA A 4 -14.43 9.38 17.05
N LEU A 5 -15.50 10.05 16.63
CA LEU A 5 -15.40 11.18 15.70
C LEU A 5 -14.58 12.33 16.31
N LEU A 6 -14.76 12.60 17.61
CA LEU A 6 -13.98 13.60 18.33
C LEU A 6 -12.48 13.20 18.37
N ALA A 7 -12.15 11.94 18.66
CA ALA A 7 -10.76 11.47 18.67
C ALA A 7 -10.12 11.58 17.28
N ILE A 8 -10.84 11.24 16.21
CA ILE A 8 -10.37 11.43 14.83
C ILE A 8 -10.22 12.92 14.52
N ALA A 9 -11.16 13.77 14.92
CA ALA A 9 -11.07 15.21 14.73
C ALA A 9 -9.87 15.82 15.47
N VAL A 10 -9.60 15.37 16.71
CA VAL A 10 -8.38 15.75 17.46
C VAL A 10 -7.11 15.30 16.72
N LEU A 11 -7.06 14.05 16.24
CA LEU A 11 -5.93 13.55 15.45
C LEU A 11 -5.69 14.43 14.23
N VAL A 12 -6.75 14.71 13.46
CA VAL A 12 -6.68 15.55 12.27
C VAL A 12 -6.19 16.96 12.62
N LEU A 13 -6.73 17.58 13.66
CA LEU A 13 -6.33 18.91 14.14
C LEU A 13 -4.85 18.95 14.53
N LEU A 14 -4.39 17.97 15.29
CA LEU A 14 -3.00 17.87 15.74
C LEU A 14 -2.03 17.76 14.55
N VAL A 15 -2.36 16.90 13.58
CA VAL A 15 -1.49 16.68 12.41
C VAL A 15 -1.54 17.86 11.43
N THR A 16 -2.75 18.38 11.12
CA THR A 16 -2.90 19.34 10.02
C THR A 16 -2.63 20.78 10.45
N ARG A 17 -3.19 21.20 11.60
CA ARG A 17 -3.08 22.59 12.09
C ARG A 17 -1.91 22.80 13.03
N LEU A 18 -1.74 21.91 13.99
CA LEU A 18 -0.68 22.03 15.00
C LEU A 18 0.64 21.39 14.56
N LYS A 19 0.66 20.70 13.40
CA LYS A 19 1.87 20.10 12.80
C LYS A 19 2.60 19.12 13.71
N PHE A 20 1.87 18.45 14.60
CA PHE A 20 2.44 17.40 15.43
C PHE A 20 2.86 16.20 14.57
N ASN A 21 3.91 15.53 15.02
CA ASN A 21 4.27 14.23 14.47
C ASN A 21 3.07 13.27 14.55
N PRO A 22 2.71 12.54 13.47
CA PRO A 22 1.52 11.70 13.44
C PRO A 22 1.48 10.62 14.54
N PHE A 23 2.63 10.08 14.95
CA PHE A 23 2.68 9.12 16.06
C PHE A 23 2.31 9.79 17.40
N ILE A 24 2.88 10.97 17.67
CA ILE A 24 2.54 11.74 18.88
C ILE A 24 1.06 12.13 18.86
N ALA A 25 0.54 12.52 17.70
CA ALA A 25 -0.87 12.83 17.54
C ALA A 25 -1.80 11.63 17.81
N LEU A 26 -1.41 10.41 17.33
CA LEU A 26 -2.13 9.16 17.65
C LEU A 26 -2.14 8.87 19.16
N LEU A 27 -0.99 9.01 19.82
CA LEU A 27 -0.89 8.79 21.27
C LEU A 27 -1.75 9.79 22.05
N ILE A 28 -1.65 11.09 21.74
CA ILE A 28 -2.47 12.14 22.38
C ILE A 28 -3.96 11.88 22.14
N SER A 29 -4.37 11.56 20.92
CA SER A 29 -5.77 11.27 20.57
C SER A 29 -6.29 10.04 21.31
N SER A 30 -5.45 9.01 21.50
CA SER A 30 -5.78 7.81 22.28
C SER A 30 -6.02 8.16 23.75
N LEU A 31 -5.11 8.95 24.35
CA LEU A 31 -5.24 9.37 25.75
C LEU A 31 -6.44 10.30 25.97
N ALA A 32 -6.66 11.24 25.05
CA ALA A 32 -7.82 12.13 25.08
C ALA A 32 -9.15 11.35 24.99
N LEU A 33 -9.22 10.37 24.09
CA LEU A 33 -10.35 9.47 23.99
C LEU A 33 -10.60 8.72 25.28
N GLY A 34 -9.57 8.07 25.84
CA GLY A 34 -9.67 7.34 27.11
C GLY A 34 -10.13 8.23 28.26
N ALA A 35 -9.55 9.43 28.39
CA ALA A 35 -9.94 10.41 29.42
C ALA A 35 -11.42 10.82 29.29
N THR A 36 -11.87 11.08 28.03
CA THR A 36 -13.28 11.47 27.79
C THR A 36 -14.26 10.35 28.16
N VAL A 37 -13.96 9.12 27.73
CA VAL A 37 -14.78 7.94 28.00
C VAL A 37 -14.85 7.63 29.50
N ILE A 38 -13.75 7.78 30.24
CA ILE A 38 -13.70 7.62 31.69
C ILE A 38 -14.51 8.71 32.37
N ALA A 39 -14.36 10.00 31.99
CA ALA A 39 -15.06 11.12 32.58
C ALA A 39 -16.59 11.03 32.42
N VAL A 40 -17.05 10.45 31.30
CA VAL A 40 -18.50 10.28 31.03
C VAL A 40 -19.04 8.95 31.59
N GLY A 41 -18.17 8.05 32.06
CA GLY A 41 -18.59 6.75 32.60
C GLY A 41 -19.13 5.78 31.56
N SER A 42 -18.78 5.97 30.29
CA SER A 42 -19.24 5.13 29.15
C SER A 42 -18.29 3.99 28.76
N GLY A 43 -17.13 3.91 29.42
CA GLY A 43 -16.10 2.87 29.15
C GLY A 43 -16.41 1.53 29.80
N ALA A 44 -15.55 0.57 29.53
CA ALA A 44 -15.59 -0.73 30.21
C ALA A 44 -15.46 -0.55 31.74
N PRO A 45 -16.14 -1.38 32.55
CA PRO A 45 -16.02 -1.31 33.99
C PRO A 45 -14.54 -1.39 34.45
N GLY A 46 -14.10 -0.39 35.23
CA GLY A 46 -12.74 -0.32 35.75
C GLY A 46 -11.71 0.27 34.78
N LEU A 47 -12.13 0.85 33.65
CA LEU A 47 -11.22 1.52 32.72
C LEU A 47 -10.63 2.78 33.40
N GLY A 48 -9.31 2.75 33.66
CA GLY A 48 -8.54 3.89 34.18
C GLY A 48 -7.48 4.33 33.18
N MET A 49 -6.86 5.51 33.38
CA MET A 49 -5.86 6.05 32.45
C MET A 49 -4.64 5.13 32.25
N THR A 50 -4.24 4.40 33.30
CA THR A 50 -3.16 3.40 33.19
C THR A 50 -3.56 2.25 32.27
N ALA A 51 -4.84 1.80 32.32
CA ALA A 51 -5.36 0.77 31.43
C ALA A 51 -5.42 1.27 29.97
N VAL A 52 -5.78 2.54 29.74
CA VAL A 52 -5.74 3.18 28.41
C VAL A 52 -4.32 3.19 27.85
N LEU A 53 -3.34 3.59 28.65
CA LEU A 53 -1.93 3.58 28.22
C LEU A 53 -1.45 2.16 27.91
N LYS A 54 -1.80 1.19 28.77
CA LYS A 54 -1.49 -0.22 28.54
C LYS A 54 -2.15 -0.74 27.27
N ALA A 55 -3.41 -0.43 27.02
CA ALA A 55 -4.09 -0.79 25.78
C ALA A 55 -3.39 -0.24 24.55
N PHE A 56 -2.92 1.02 24.60
CA PHE A 56 -2.09 1.57 23.51
C PHE A 56 -0.80 0.80 23.28
N GLN A 57 -0.07 0.47 24.37
CA GLN A 57 1.19 -0.29 24.27
C GLN A 57 0.96 -1.72 23.74
N ASP A 58 -0.07 -2.40 24.24
CA ASP A 58 -0.42 -3.76 23.80
C ASP A 58 -0.85 -3.76 22.32
N GLY A 59 -1.62 -2.76 21.87
CA GLY A 59 -2.03 -2.60 20.47
C GLY A 59 -0.86 -2.28 19.55
N PHE A 60 0.05 -1.40 20.00
CA PHE A 60 1.30 -1.10 19.31
C PHE A 60 2.15 -2.35 19.12
N GLY A 61 2.39 -3.10 20.19
CA GLY A 61 3.21 -4.33 20.17
C GLY A 61 2.60 -5.41 19.29
N ALA A 62 1.29 -5.66 19.41
CA ALA A 62 0.60 -6.66 18.60
C ALA A 62 0.67 -6.35 17.09
N THR A 63 0.43 -5.09 16.72
CA THR A 63 0.52 -4.67 15.31
C THR A 63 1.95 -4.80 14.78
N MET A 64 2.95 -4.38 15.56
CA MET A 64 4.35 -4.53 15.15
C MET A 64 4.78 -5.99 15.03
N ALA A 65 4.28 -6.88 15.91
CA ALA A 65 4.54 -8.32 15.82
C ALA A 65 3.97 -8.93 14.52
N GLY A 66 2.75 -8.52 14.11
CA GLY A 66 2.11 -9.04 12.90
C GLY A 66 2.67 -8.45 11.60
N THR A 67 3.09 -7.19 11.60
CA THR A 67 3.39 -6.46 10.35
C THR A 67 4.84 -6.03 10.19
N GLY A 68 5.57 -5.80 11.29
CA GLY A 68 6.89 -5.18 11.27
C GLY A 68 7.91 -5.93 10.40
N SER A 69 8.00 -7.26 10.56
CA SER A 69 8.90 -8.10 9.76
C SER A 69 8.58 -8.06 8.27
N ILE A 70 7.29 -8.08 7.92
CA ILE A 70 6.82 -8.03 6.52
C ILE A 70 7.22 -6.71 5.87
N ILE A 71 6.99 -5.60 6.59
CA ILE A 71 7.31 -4.25 6.09
C ILE A 71 8.84 -4.11 5.89
N VAL A 72 9.65 -4.52 6.88
CA VAL A 72 11.11 -4.44 6.79
C VAL A 72 11.64 -5.27 5.63
N LEU A 73 11.24 -6.53 5.52
CA LEU A 73 11.67 -7.42 4.43
C LEU A 73 11.23 -6.89 3.06
N GLY A 74 10.00 -6.38 2.94
CA GLY A 74 9.50 -5.79 1.70
C GLY A 74 10.33 -4.58 1.24
N VAL A 75 10.71 -3.70 2.16
CA VAL A 75 11.51 -2.52 1.82
C VAL A 75 12.96 -2.87 1.48
N VAL A 76 13.56 -3.81 2.19
CA VAL A 76 14.91 -4.33 1.84
C VAL A 76 14.88 -4.95 0.45
N PHE A 77 13.85 -5.77 0.14
CA PHE A 77 13.67 -6.36 -1.18
C PHE A 77 13.57 -5.31 -2.28
N GLY A 78 12.72 -4.28 -2.08
CA GLY A 78 12.57 -3.17 -3.02
C GLY A 78 13.88 -2.39 -3.24
N LYS A 79 14.65 -2.16 -2.18
CA LYS A 79 15.95 -1.48 -2.27
C LYS A 79 16.98 -2.29 -3.07
N LEU A 80 17.03 -3.60 -2.87
CA LEU A 80 17.90 -4.49 -3.64
C LEU A 80 17.57 -4.43 -5.15
N LEU A 81 16.31 -4.45 -5.52
CA LEU A 81 15.89 -4.27 -6.92
C LEU A 81 16.31 -2.90 -7.46
N ALA A 82 16.09 -1.85 -6.66
CA ALA A 82 16.44 -0.48 -7.04
C ALA A 82 17.94 -0.33 -7.35
N GLU A 83 18.79 -0.77 -6.43
CA GLU A 83 20.23 -0.63 -6.54
C GLU A 83 20.89 -1.60 -7.55
N SER A 84 20.19 -2.69 -7.89
CA SER A 84 20.71 -3.70 -8.84
C SER A 84 20.78 -3.24 -10.28
N GLY A 85 20.08 -2.19 -10.66
CA GLY A 85 19.82 -1.84 -12.06
C GLY A 85 18.82 -2.77 -12.76
N GLY A 86 18.19 -3.69 -12.02
CA GLY A 86 17.21 -4.65 -12.54
C GLY A 86 16.01 -3.99 -13.19
N ALA A 87 15.51 -2.90 -12.63
CA ALA A 87 14.42 -2.12 -13.23
C ALA A 87 14.78 -1.63 -14.65
N GLY A 88 16.03 -1.18 -14.86
CA GLY A 88 16.52 -0.77 -16.17
C GLY A 88 16.65 -1.95 -17.16
N VAL A 89 16.98 -3.15 -16.65
CA VAL A 89 17.03 -4.37 -17.48
C VAL A 89 15.63 -4.78 -17.92
N LEU A 90 14.64 -4.74 -17.02
CA LEU A 90 13.23 -5.00 -17.35
C LEU A 90 12.74 -4.01 -18.42
N ALA A 91 13.02 -2.72 -18.23
CA ALA A 91 12.61 -1.67 -19.16
C ALA A 91 13.18 -1.88 -20.57
N ARG A 92 14.50 -2.02 -20.69
CA ARG A 92 15.14 -2.25 -22.00
C ARG A 92 14.62 -3.51 -22.69
N THR A 93 14.37 -4.57 -21.94
CA THR A 93 13.88 -5.83 -22.52
C THR A 93 12.44 -5.69 -22.99
N PHE A 94 11.55 -5.08 -22.20
CA PHE A 94 10.16 -4.85 -22.62
C PHE A 94 10.08 -3.97 -23.86
N ILE A 95 10.86 -2.88 -23.93
CA ILE A 95 10.89 -2.00 -25.09
C ILE A 95 11.38 -2.76 -26.35
N ARG A 96 12.47 -3.54 -26.20
CA ARG A 96 13.02 -4.33 -27.32
C ARG A 96 12.04 -5.39 -27.81
N THR A 97 11.31 -6.04 -26.89
CA THR A 97 10.42 -7.18 -27.21
C THR A 97 9.06 -6.73 -27.76
N LEU A 98 8.47 -5.69 -27.16
CA LEU A 98 7.12 -5.19 -27.53
C LEU A 98 7.15 -4.13 -28.62
N GLY A 99 8.32 -3.52 -28.86
CA GLY A 99 8.53 -2.50 -29.87
C GLY A 99 7.99 -1.11 -29.50
N PRO A 100 8.38 -0.07 -30.28
CA PRO A 100 8.06 1.31 -29.98
C PRO A 100 6.56 1.65 -30.07
N SER A 101 5.78 0.89 -30.84
CA SER A 101 4.32 1.08 -30.94
C SER A 101 3.57 0.76 -29.62
N ARG A 102 4.16 -0.04 -28.72
CA ARG A 102 3.55 -0.49 -27.47
C ARG A 102 4.23 0.06 -26.22
N ILE A 103 4.88 1.23 -26.33
CA ILE A 103 5.61 1.86 -25.21
C ILE A 103 4.73 2.07 -23.99
N GLY A 104 3.46 2.47 -24.17
CA GLY A 104 2.52 2.59 -23.05
C GLY A 104 2.36 1.27 -22.27
N LEU A 105 2.29 0.14 -22.97
CA LEU A 105 2.24 -1.18 -22.34
C LEU A 105 3.55 -1.52 -21.64
N CYS A 106 4.70 -1.18 -22.22
CA CYS A 106 6.01 -1.38 -21.57
C CYS A 106 6.09 -0.64 -20.23
N ILE A 107 5.61 0.61 -20.20
CA ILE A 107 5.59 1.44 -18.98
C ILE A 107 4.66 0.83 -17.92
N ILE A 108 3.49 0.34 -18.33
CA ILE A 108 2.54 -0.33 -17.42
C ILE A 108 3.16 -1.59 -16.82
N LEU A 109 3.72 -2.47 -17.64
CA LEU A 109 4.36 -3.70 -17.16
C LEU A 109 5.52 -3.38 -16.22
N LEU A 110 6.32 -2.37 -16.55
CA LEU A 110 7.42 -1.93 -15.69
C LEU A 110 6.89 -1.36 -14.37
N ALA A 111 5.84 -0.52 -14.41
CA ALA A 111 5.20 0.04 -13.22
C ALA A 111 4.63 -1.05 -12.31
N VAL A 112 4.00 -2.09 -12.88
CA VAL A 112 3.52 -3.25 -12.11
C VAL A 112 4.69 -4.00 -11.49
N CYS A 113 5.67 -4.44 -12.29
CA CYS A 113 6.80 -5.23 -11.79
C CYS A 113 7.59 -4.50 -10.68
N VAL A 114 7.89 -3.22 -10.90
CA VAL A 114 8.65 -2.41 -9.93
C VAL A 114 7.76 -2.01 -8.75
N GLY A 115 6.52 -1.60 -9.03
CA GLY A 115 5.56 -1.13 -8.03
C GLY A 115 5.12 -2.21 -7.05
N MET A 116 5.17 -3.49 -7.42
CA MET A 116 4.89 -4.59 -6.48
C MET A 116 5.93 -4.70 -5.34
N THR A 117 7.12 -4.19 -5.53
CA THR A 117 8.26 -4.41 -4.63
C THR A 117 8.86 -3.13 -4.09
N THR A 118 8.61 -1.99 -4.73
CA THR A 118 9.17 -0.69 -4.34
C THR A 118 8.08 0.30 -3.96
N TRP A 119 8.38 1.17 -3.02
CA TRP A 119 7.49 2.26 -2.67
C TRP A 119 7.26 3.19 -3.85
N PHE A 120 6.09 3.83 -3.89
CA PHE A 120 5.70 4.77 -4.95
C PHE A 120 6.84 5.75 -5.29
N ALA A 121 7.45 6.38 -4.27
CA ALA A 121 8.53 7.33 -4.44
C ALA A 121 9.76 6.73 -5.16
N VAL A 122 10.19 5.55 -4.72
CA VAL A 122 11.34 4.85 -5.27
C VAL A 122 11.03 4.38 -6.69
N GLY A 123 9.86 3.79 -6.92
CA GLY A 123 9.41 3.35 -8.25
C GLY A 123 9.35 4.51 -9.24
N LEU A 124 8.82 5.66 -8.82
CA LEU A 124 8.78 6.87 -9.65
C LEU A 124 10.19 7.33 -10.04
N LEU A 125 11.08 7.51 -9.06
CA LEU A 125 12.46 7.98 -9.32
C LEU A 125 13.25 7.02 -10.21
N LEU A 126 13.01 5.71 -10.11
CA LEU A 126 13.68 4.71 -10.94
C LEU A 126 13.19 4.71 -12.39
N ILE A 127 11.87 4.85 -12.59
CA ILE A 127 11.28 4.67 -13.92
C ILE A 127 11.16 6.01 -14.68
N LEU A 128 11.05 7.11 -13.97
CA LEU A 128 10.86 8.43 -14.58
C LEU A 128 11.92 8.79 -15.62
N PRO A 129 13.25 8.58 -15.41
CA PRO A 129 14.27 8.80 -16.42
C PRO A 129 14.03 8.04 -17.72
N ILE A 130 13.54 6.81 -17.60
CA ILE A 130 13.21 5.95 -18.74
C ILE A 130 12.03 6.55 -19.51
N VAL A 131 10.97 6.99 -18.79
CA VAL A 131 9.79 7.62 -19.41
C VAL A 131 10.16 8.93 -20.10
N ILE A 132 11.04 9.75 -19.51
CA ILE A 132 11.54 10.99 -20.10
C ILE A 132 12.29 10.68 -21.42
N THR A 133 13.20 9.70 -21.40
CA THR A 133 13.94 9.28 -22.59
C THR A 133 12.99 8.81 -23.69
N LEU A 134 12.02 7.95 -23.33
CA LEU A 134 11.03 7.45 -24.29
C LEU A 134 10.14 8.56 -24.87
N ALA A 135 9.75 9.54 -24.05
CA ALA A 135 8.98 10.70 -24.54
C ALA A 135 9.78 11.49 -25.59
N LYS A 136 11.09 11.71 -25.35
CA LYS A 136 11.97 12.41 -26.28
C LYS A 136 12.19 11.63 -27.57
N GLU A 137 12.49 10.33 -27.48
CA GLU A 137 12.76 9.47 -28.62
C GLU A 137 11.54 9.25 -29.53
N THR A 138 10.34 9.19 -28.94
CA THR A 138 9.11 8.88 -29.68
C THR A 138 8.28 10.09 -30.04
N GLY A 139 8.61 11.27 -29.51
CA GLY A 139 7.82 12.48 -29.69
C GLY A 139 6.42 12.43 -29.08
N GLN A 140 6.12 11.42 -28.28
CA GLN A 140 4.82 11.31 -27.59
C GLN A 140 4.71 12.35 -26.46
N PRO A 141 3.51 12.92 -26.22
CA PRO A 141 3.30 13.82 -25.09
C PRO A 141 3.72 13.18 -23.78
N PHE A 142 4.54 13.86 -22.98
CA PHE A 142 5.10 13.34 -21.73
C PHE A 142 4.02 12.84 -20.76
N LEU A 143 2.92 13.60 -20.59
CA LEU A 143 1.79 13.19 -19.72
C LEU A 143 1.13 11.89 -20.18
N ARG A 144 1.14 11.58 -21.49
CA ARG A 144 0.56 10.35 -22.02
C ARG A 144 1.31 9.10 -21.54
N LEU A 145 2.59 9.24 -21.22
CA LEU A 145 3.46 8.17 -20.76
C LEU A 145 3.59 8.14 -19.24
N VAL A 146 3.65 9.31 -18.60
CA VAL A 146 3.90 9.36 -17.15
C VAL A 146 2.64 9.11 -16.31
N LEU A 147 1.44 9.51 -16.75
CA LEU A 147 0.21 9.24 -15.98
C LEU A 147 -0.09 7.74 -15.83
N PRO A 148 0.08 6.88 -16.85
CA PRO A 148 0.06 5.43 -16.65
C PRO A 148 1.06 4.94 -15.60
N LEU A 149 2.31 5.43 -15.63
CA LEU A 149 3.29 5.11 -14.61
C LEU A 149 2.77 5.45 -13.21
N LEU A 150 2.33 6.69 -13.01
CA LEU A 150 1.86 7.19 -11.71
C LEU A 150 0.68 6.38 -11.18
N SER A 151 -0.33 6.11 -12.03
CA SER A 151 -1.54 5.39 -11.61
C SER A 151 -1.24 3.94 -11.22
N PHE A 152 -0.42 3.22 -11.99
CA PHE A 152 -0.08 1.84 -11.66
C PHE A 152 0.80 1.76 -10.42
N LEU A 153 1.80 2.65 -10.25
CA LEU A 153 2.59 2.72 -9.02
C LEU A 153 1.73 3.04 -7.80
N SER A 154 0.77 3.97 -7.93
CA SER A 154 -0.10 4.36 -6.83
C SER A 154 -1.06 3.24 -6.43
N VAL A 155 -1.68 2.55 -7.40
CA VAL A 155 -2.53 1.39 -7.14
C VAL A 155 -1.74 0.27 -6.48
N MET A 156 -0.52 -0.04 -6.96
CA MET A 156 0.34 -1.04 -6.31
C MET A 156 0.65 -0.62 -4.87
N HIS A 157 0.98 0.65 -4.63
CA HIS A 157 1.29 1.15 -3.30
C HIS A 157 0.10 1.10 -2.32
N GLY A 158 -1.10 1.42 -2.77
CA GLY A 158 -2.30 1.50 -1.91
C GLY A 158 -3.05 0.18 -1.73
N LEU A 159 -2.97 -0.75 -2.68
CA LEU A 159 -3.76 -1.97 -2.67
C LEU A 159 -2.93 -3.25 -2.53
N MET A 160 -1.64 -3.23 -2.90
CA MET A 160 -0.81 -4.43 -3.02
C MET A 160 0.10 -4.63 -1.81
N PRO A 161 0.02 -5.76 -1.08
CA PRO A 161 1.10 -6.14 -0.16
C PRO A 161 2.39 -6.47 -0.96
N PRO A 162 3.58 -6.27 -0.40
CA PRO A 162 3.89 -6.02 1.00
C PRO A 162 3.98 -4.53 1.40
N HIS A 163 3.30 -3.63 0.70
CA HIS A 163 3.31 -2.23 1.11
C HIS A 163 2.69 -2.05 2.51
N PRO A 164 3.21 -1.12 3.33
CA PRO A 164 2.83 -0.99 4.73
C PRO A 164 1.33 -0.80 4.97
N GLY A 165 0.67 0.04 4.17
CA GLY A 165 -0.76 0.30 4.31
C GLY A 165 -1.61 -0.98 4.17
N PRO A 166 -1.57 -1.66 3.01
CA PRO A 166 -2.27 -2.94 2.81
C PRO A 166 -1.94 -4.00 3.87
N VAL A 167 -0.66 -4.15 4.25
CA VAL A 167 -0.25 -5.13 5.27
C VAL A 167 -0.91 -4.86 6.62
N VAL A 168 -0.98 -3.59 7.03
CA VAL A 168 -1.66 -3.20 8.27
C VAL A 168 -3.16 -3.49 8.20
N ALA A 169 -3.80 -3.18 7.07
CA ALA A 169 -5.23 -3.45 6.89
C ALA A 169 -5.52 -4.96 6.90
N ILE A 170 -4.70 -5.76 6.22
CA ILE A 170 -4.78 -7.23 6.21
C ILE A 170 -4.73 -7.77 7.64
N GLU A 171 -3.75 -7.33 8.43
CA GLU A 171 -3.59 -7.78 9.82
C GLU A 171 -4.76 -7.31 10.71
N ALA A 172 -5.17 -6.05 10.61
CA ALA A 172 -6.25 -5.48 11.41
C ALA A 172 -7.60 -6.15 11.13
N LEU A 173 -7.89 -6.46 9.87
CA LEU A 173 -9.15 -7.05 9.41
C LEU A 173 -9.09 -8.59 9.33
N LYS A 174 -7.94 -9.20 9.63
CA LYS A 174 -7.72 -10.65 9.53
C LYS A 174 -8.04 -11.20 8.14
N ALA A 175 -7.70 -10.44 7.10
CA ALA A 175 -7.86 -10.83 5.71
C ALA A 175 -6.76 -11.80 5.27
N ASP A 176 -7.05 -12.63 4.27
CA ASP A 176 -6.04 -13.48 3.64
C ASP A 176 -5.16 -12.64 2.69
N MET A 177 -3.84 -12.67 2.91
CA MET A 177 -2.89 -11.84 2.15
C MET A 177 -2.84 -12.23 0.67
N GLY A 178 -2.92 -13.52 0.35
CA GLY A 178 -2.90 -13.99 -1.03
C GLY A 178 -4.17 -13.63 -1.78
N LEU A 179 -5.33 -13.73 -1.12
CA LEU A 179 -6.60 -13.28 -1.71
C LEU A 179 -6.60 -11.76 -1.92
N VAL A 180 -6.02 -10.97 -1.00
CA VAL A 180 -5.86 -9.52 -1.21
C VAL A 180 -4.95 -9.25 -2.41
N ILE A 181 -3.84 -9.99 -2.59
CA ILE A 181 -2.99 -9.87 -3.79
C ILE A 181 -3.80 -10.18 -5.04
N LEU A 182 -4.58 -11.25 -5.04
CA LEU A 182 -5.42 -11.62 -6.17
C LEU A 182 -6.42 -10.50 -6.52
N TRP A 183 -7.15 -9.99 -5.52
CA TRP A 183 -8.08 -8.89 -5.71
C TRP A 183 -7.38 -7.59 -6.14
N ALA A 184 -6.19 -7.30 -5.59
CA ALA A 184 -5.41 -6.14 -6.01
C ALA A 184 -5.00 -6.21 -7.50
N PHE A 185 -4.75 -7.40 -8.05
CA PHE A 185 -4.55 -7.57 -9.48
C PHE A 185 -5.86 -7.47 -10.27
N VAL A 186 -6.88 -8.23 -9.87
CA VAL A 186 -8.15 -8.31 -10.62
C VAL A 186 -8.87 -6.96 -10.67
N LEU A 187 -8.89 -6.23 -9.56
CA LEU A 187 -9.58 -4.94 -9.46
C LEU A 187 -8.61 -3.76 -9.71
N GLY A 188 -7.38 -3.84 -9.20
CA GLY A 188 -6.42 -2.75 -9.29
C GLY A 188 -5.93 -2.46 -10.70
N ILE A 189 -5.72 -3.48 -11.55
CA ILE A 189 -5.31 -3.28 -12.95
C ILE A 189 -6.37 -2.47 -13.74
N PRO A 190 -7.67 -2.82 -13.73
CA PRO A 190 -8.71 -1.98 -14.34
C PRO A 190 -8.79 -0.57 -13.75
N VAL A 191 -8.68 -0.43 -12.43
CA VAL A 191 -8.66 0.88 -11.75
C VAL A 191 -7.51 1.73 -12.27
N ALA A 192 -6.28 1.18 -12.28
CA ALA A 192 -5.11 1.89 -12.78
C ALA A 192 -5.22 2.21 -14.28
N ALA A 193 -5.86 1.34 -15.08
CA ALA A 193 -6.07 1.57 -16.50
C ALA A 193 -7.03 2.75 -16.76
N VAL A 194 -8.06 2.91 -15.95
CA VAL A 194 -8.96 4.07 -16.02
C VAL A 194 -8.25 5.34 -15.58
N ALA A 195 -7.60 5.32 -14.41
CA ALA A 195 -6.96 6.48 -13.80
C ALA A 195 -5.65 6.91 -14.51
N GLY A 196 -5.01 6.02 -15.26
CA GLY A 196 -3.76 6.27 -15.99
C GLY A 196 -3.99 6.38 -17.50
N PRO A 197 -3.90 5.29 -18.27
CA PRO A 197 -3.94 5.34 -19.73
C PRO A 197 -5.19 6.01 -20.31
N LEU A 198 -6.38 5.75 -19.76
CA LEU A 198 -7.61 6.35 -20.27
C LEU A 198 -7.68 7.84 -19.92
N PHE A 199 -7.41 8.19 -18.67
CA PHE A 199 -7.37 9.59 -18.25
C PHE A 199 -6.26 10.37 -18.97
N ALA A 200 -5.07 9.79 -19.18
CA ALA A 200 -3.98 10.43 -19.89
C ALA A 200 -4.38 10.91 -21.29
N ARG A 201 -5.23 10.16 -22.02
CA ARG A 201 -5.74 10.55 -23.34
C ARG A 201 -6.58 11.83 -23.28
N ALA A 202 -7.29 12.05 -22.18
CA ALA A 202 -8.05 13.27 -21.95
C ALA A 202 -7.13 14.40 -21.44
N ALA A 203 -6.27 14.10 -20.46
CA ALA A 203 -5.41 15.08 -19.79
C ALA A 203 -4.50 15.84 -20.76
N VAL A 204 -3.91 15.17 -21.76
CA VAL A 204 -3.04 15.79 -22.76
C VAL A 204 -3.74 16.85 -23.63
N ARG A 205 -5.08 16.88 -23.65
CA ARG A 205 -5.85 17.86 -24.42
C ARG A 205 -5.94 19.22 -23.73
N TYR A 206 -5.84 19.25 -22.39
CA TYR A 206 -6.03 20.48 -21.60
C TYR A 206 -4.85 20.82 -20.68
N VAL A 207 -3.90 19.89 -20.49
CA VAL A 207 -2.67 20.15 -19.74
C VAL A 207 -1.47 19.88 -20.65
N HIS A 208 -0.70 20.93 -20.93
CA HIS A 208 0.52 20.83 -21.71
C HIS A 208 1.72 20.94 -20.75
N VAL A 209 2.55 19.91 -20.76
CA VAL A 209 3.77 19.84 -19.94
C VAL A 209 4.94 19.49 -20.87
N PRO A 210 5.97 20.33 -20.95
CA PRO A 210 7.17 19.98 -21.69
C PRO A 210 7.84 18.75 -21.04
N THR A 211 8.49 17.94 -21.85
CA THR A 211 9.29 16.83 -21.32
C THR A 211 10.46 17.41 -20.52
N PRO A 212 10.65 17.03 -19.25
CA PRO A 212 11.74 17.53 -18.42
C PRO A 212 13.10 17.26 -19.05
N GLU A 213 14.08 18.14 -18.78
CA GLU A 213 15.48 17.88 -19.11
C GLU A 213 16.03 16.86 -18.11
N TYR A 214 16.59 15.80 -18.63
CA TYR A 214 17.25 14.78 -17.83
C TYR A 214 18.60 14.45 -18.45
N SER A 215 19.67 14.60 -17.67
CA SER A 215 21.00 14.14 -18.01
C SER A 215 21.28 12.84 -17.27
N PRO A 216 21.43 11.71 -17.96
CA PRO A 216 21.71 10.44 -17.30
C PRO A 216 23.06 10.49 -16.59
N SER A 217 23.08 10.30 -15.28
CA SER A 217 24.28 9.92 -14.55
C SER A 217 24.50 8.43 -14.76
N VAL A 218 25.25 8.06 -15.80
CA VAL A 218 25.62 6.66 -16.03
C VAL A 218 26.70 6.29 -15.04
N GLY A 219 26.35 5.55 -13.99
CA GLY A 219 27.33 4.79 -13.20
C GLY A 219 27.91 3.68 -14.10
N SER A 220 29.09 3.94 -14.67
CA SER A 220 29.80 2.99 -15.50
C SER A 220 30.46 1.92 -14.64
N GLY A 221 30.21 0.63 -14.93
CA GLY A 221 31.05 -0.48 -14.47
C GLY A 221 30.35 -1.59 -13.65
N GLN A 222 29.05 -1.56 -13.45
CA GLN A 222 28.36 -2.63 -12.71
C GLN A 222 27.84 -3.74 -13.62
N THR A 223 28.03 -5.00 -13.21
CA THR A 223 27.44 -6.16 -13.86
C THR A 223 25.93 -6.15 -13.59
N LEU A 224 25.12 -6.04 -14.65
CA LEU A 224 23.66 -6.02 -14.54
C LEU A 224 23.10 -7.44 -14.46
N PRO A 225 22.02 -7.69 -13.71
CA PRO A 225 21.36 -8.98 -13.69
C PRO A 225 20.69 -9.27 -15.05
N GLY A 226 20.53 -10.55 -15.38
CA GLY A 226 19.78 -10.95 -16.59
C GLY A 226 18.28 -10.72 -16.44
N PHE A 227 17.56 -10.51 -17.57
CA PHE A 227 16.11 -10.26 -17.57
C PHE A 227 15.30 -11.35 -16.85
N GLY A 228 15.50 -12.63 -17.22
CA GLY A 228 14.75 -13.75 -16.63
C GLY A 228 14.98 -13.86 -15.12
N LEU A 229 16.22 -13.68 -14.68
CA LEU A 229 16.57 -13.69 -13.26
C LEU A 229 15.89 -12.51 -12.51
N THR A 230 15.92 -11.32 -13.11
CA THR A 230 15.28 -10.13 -12.52
C THR A 230 13.77 -10.31 -12.41
N LEU A 231 13.11 -10.75 -13.48
CA LEU A 231 11.68 -10.98 -13.51
C LEU A 231 11.26 -12.06 -12.51
N PHE A 232 11.97 -13.18 -12.46
CA PHE A 232 11.72 -14.24 -11.49
C PHE A 232 11.90 -13.74 -10.05
N THR A 233 12.98 -12.99 -9.77
CA THR A 233 13.21 -12.41 -8.43
C THR A 233 12.06 -11.52 -8.02
N VAL A 234 11.60 -10.62 -8.89
CA VAL A 234 10.48 -9.69 -8.62
C VAL A 234 9.17 -10.44 -8.35
N LEU A 235 8.90 -11.51 -9.08
CA LEU A 235 7.67 -12.30 -8.94
C LEU A 235 7.73 -13.32 -7.79
N LEU A 236 8.91 -13.65 -7.29
CA LEU A 236 9.10 -14.70 -6.29
C LEU A 236 8.24 -14.53 -5.03
N PRO A 237 8.17 -13.35 -4.38
CA PRO A 237 7.30 -13.19 -3.20
C PRO A 237 5.83 -13.49 -3.52
N VAL A 238 5.35 -13.04 -4.68
CA VAL A 238 3.95 -13.27 -5.11
C VAL A 238 3.70 -14.75 -5.38
N ILE A 239 4.62 -15.41 -6.06
CA ILE A 239 4.54 -16.87 -6.35
C ILE A 239 4.44 -17.67 -5.04
N LEU A 240 5.29 -17.35 -4.06
CA LEU A 240 5.31 -18.04 -2.78
C LEU A 240 4.03 -17.78 -1.96
N LEU A 241 3.59 -16.52 -1.87
CA LEU A 241 2.36 -16.14 -1.16
C LEU A 241 1.12 -16.79 -1.79
N LEU A 242 0.95 -16.70 -3.10
CA LEU A 242 -0.17 -17.33 -3.79
C LEU A 242 -0.12 -18.85 -3.69
N GLY A 243 1.08 -19.45 -3.71
CA GLY A 243 1.26 -20.88 -3.50
C GLY A 243 0.73 -21.34 -2.14
N GLY A 244 1.04 -20.60 -1.07
CA GLY A 244 0.50 -20.84 0.28
C GLY A 244 -1.02 -20.72 0.32
N THR A 245 -1.56 -19.63 -0.22
CA THR A 245 -3.01 -19.39 -0.28
C THR A 245 -3.75 -20.49 -1.05
N VAL A 246 -3.21 -20.97 -2.17
CA VAL A 246 -3.81 -22.09 -2.90
C VAL A 246 -3.93 -23.33 -2.02
N VAL A 247 -2.87 -23.68 -1.27
CA VAL A 247 -2.91 -24.82 -0.35
C VAL A 247 -3.96 -24.61 0.75
N GLU A 248 -4.00 -23.42 1.37
CA GLU A 248 -5.02 -23.08 2.38
C GLU A 248 -6.45 -23.22 1.86
N VAL A 249 -6.73 -22.69 0.65
CA VAL A 249 -8.04 -22.81 0.01
C VAL A 249 -8.40 -24.27 -0.28
N LEU A 250 -7.46 -25.07 -0.77
CA LEU A 250 -7.68 -26.50 -1.06
C LEU A 250 -7.98 -27.29 0.23
N VAL A 251 -7.29 -27.00 1.32
CA VAL A 251 -7.53 -27.60 2.64
C VAL A 251 -8.87 -27.16 3.21
N LYS A 252 -9.18 -25.85 3.19
CA LYS A 252 -10.42 -25.29 3.75
C LYS A 252 -11.68 -25.79 3.05
N ASN A 253 -11.61 -26.02 1.75
CA ASN A 253 -12.74 -26.54 0.96
C ASN A 253 -12.76 -28.08 0.87
N ALA A 254 -11.99 -28.77 1.68
CA ALA A 254 -11.92 -30.24 1.76
C ALA A 254 -11.57 -30.94 0.42
N TYR A 255 -10.96 -30.26 -0.54
CA TYR A 255 -10.44 -30.88 -1.75
C TYR A 255 -9.23 -31.78 -1.47
N VAL A 256 -8.38 -31.37 -0.52
CA VAL A 256 -7.24 -32.13 -0.04
C VAL A 256 -7.15 -31.94 1.48
N PRO A 257 -8.06 -32.56 2.28
CA PRO A 257 -8.19 -32.26 3.71
C PRO A 257 -6.93 -32.58 4.50
N ASP A 258 -6.16 -33.61 4.10
CA ASP A 258 -4.94 -34.03 4.79
C ASP A 258 -3.69 -33.29 4.30
N ALA A 259 -3.79 -32.36 3.36
CA ALA A 259 -2.61 -31.68 2.82
C ALA A 259 -1.79 -30.97 3.91
N ALA A 260 -2.46 -30.33 4.89
CA ALA A 260 -1.77 -29.65 5.99
C ALA A 260 -1.00 -30.61 6.91
N SER A 261 -1.40 -31.88 7.02
CA SER A 261 -0.75 -32.91 7.82
C SER A 261 0.38 -33.62 7.06
N THR A 262 0.46 -33.46 5.75
CA THR A 262 1.55 -34.00 4.94
C THR A 262 2.81 -33.14 5.01
N ALA A 263 3.99 -33.76 4.92
CA ALA A 263 5.25 -33.02 4.97
C ALA A 263 5.37 -31.95 3.85
N TRP A 264 4.89 -32.26 2.66
CA TRP A 264 4.92 -31.30 1.53
C TRP A 264 3.92 -30.15 1.71
N GLY A 265 2.70 -30.44 2.23
CA GLY A 265 1.70 -29.41 2.46
C GLY A 265 2.10 -28.48 3.60
N ALA A 266 2.63 -29.02 4.70
CA ALA A 266 3.21 -28.24 5.79
C ALA A 266 4.37 -27.37 5.30
N ALA A 267 5.25 -27.90 4.42
CA ALA A 267 6.35 -27.13 3.83
C ALA A 267 5.85 -25.99 2.93
N LEU A 268 4.83 -26.24 2.10
CA LEU A 268 4.23 -25.20 1.24
C LEU A 268 3.56 -24.09 2.05
N LEU A 269 2.80 -24.44 3.10
CA LEU A 269 2.20 -23.46 4.01
C LEU A 269 3.27 -22.65 4.74
N PHE A 270 4.35 -23.30 5.22
CA PHE A 270 5.47 -22.61 5.85
C PHE A 270 6.18 -21.64 4.90
N VAL A 271 6.50 -22.08 3.69
CA VAL A 271 7.17 -21.25 2.66
C VAL A 271 6.25 -20.14 2.15
N GLY A 272 4.94 -20.41 2.05
CA GLY A 272 3.90 -19.43 1.68
C GLY A 272 3.53 -18.46 2.81
N HIS A 273 3.97 -18.69 4.04
CA HIS A 273 3.76 -17.74 5.13
C HIS A 273 4.43 -16.40 4.80
N PRO A 274 3.74 -15.24 4.96
CA PRO A 274 4.22 -13.94 4.48
C PRO A 274 5.65 -13.58 4.87
N VAL A 275 6.03 -13.84 6.12
CA VAL A 275 7.40 -13.58 6.60
C VAL A 275 8.42 -14.47 5.90
N MET A 276 8.11 -15.77 5.71
CA MET A 276 9.01 -16.72 5.06
C MET A 276 9.12 -16.47 3.56
N ALA A 277 8.02 -16.20 2.88
CA ALA A 277 7.99 -15.86 1.47
C ALA A 277 8.87 -14.63 1.17
N LEU A 278 8.74 -13.57 2.00
CA LEU A 278 9.56 -12.37 1.85
C LEU A 278 11.03 -12.62 2.26
N LEU A 279 11.29 -13.35 3.34
CA LEU A 279 12.66 -13.68 3.73
C LEU A 279 13.40 -14.46 2.64
N LEU A 280 12.77 -15.51 2.10
CA LEU A 280 13.34 -16.29 1.00
C LEU A 280 13.57 -15.42 -0.25
N SER A 281 12.64 -14.52 -0.54
CA SER A 281 12.76 -13.59 -1.67
C SER A 281 13.89 -12.58 -1.46
N VAL A 282 14.09 -12.05 -0.25
CA VAL A 282 15.22 -11.17 0.09
C VAL A 282 16.54 -11.92 -0.05
N LEU A 283 16.66 -13.13 0.49
CA LEU A 283 17.86 -13.95 0.37
C LEU A 283 18.19 -14.27 -1.09
N PHE A 284 17.16 -14.62 -1.87
CA PHE A 284 17.32 -14.84 -3.30
C PHE A 284 17.75 -13.55 -4.04
N ALA A 285 17.17 -12.41 -3.70
CA ALA A 285 17.55 -11.11 -4.27
C ALA A 285 18.98 -10.71 -3.88
N MET A 286 19.42 -10.98 -2.64
CA MET A 286 20.82 -10.77 -2.22
C MET A 286 21.79 -11.60 -3.05
N TRP A 287 21.42 -12.81 -3.39
CA TRP A 287 22.22 -13.64 -4.29
C TRP A 287 22.14 -13.14 -5.75
N ALA A 288 20.93 -12.95 -6.29
CA ALA A 288 20.70 -12.62 -7.69
C ALA A 288 21.21 -11.22 -8.08
N PHE A 289 21.01 -10.24 -7.22
CA PHE A 289 21.35 -8.83 -7.43
C PHE A 289 22.64 -8.41 -6.72
N GLY A 290 23.06 -9.19 -5.75
CA GLY A 290 24.28 -8.97 -4.98
C GLY A 290 25.44 -9.82 -5.51
N SER A 291 25.64 -10.99 -4.89
CA SER A 291 26.82 -11.85 -5.12
C SER A 291 27.03 -12.20 -6.59
N ARG A 292 25.96 -12.50 -7.33
CA ARG A 292 26.04 -12.82 -8.78
C ARG A 292 26.43 -11.62 -9.64
N CYS A 293 26.15 -10.41 -9.16
CA CYS A 293 26.51 -9.15 -9.83
C CYS A 293 27.81 -8.53 -9.29
N GLY A 294 28.60 -9.27 -8.51
CA GLY A 294 29.90 -8.85 -8.00
C GLY A 294 29.84 -7.91 -6.80
N ARG A 295 28.67 -7.76 -6.14
CA ARG A 295 28.53 -6.95 -4.92
C ARG A 295 28.88 -7.76 -3.68
N GLY A 296 29.70 -7.15 -2.80
CA GLY A 296 30.12 -7.77 -1.56
C GLY A 296 29.07 -7.69 -0.44
N ALA A 297 29.21 -8.53 0.59
CA ALA A 297 28.32 -8.56 1.75
C ALA A 297 28.19 -7.19 2.45
N THR A 298 29.28 -6.42 2.53
CA THR A 298 29.28 -5.07 3.13
C THR A 298 28.40 -4.08 2.38
N GLU A 299 28.33 -4.17 1.04
CA GLU A 299 27.48 -3.31 0.22
C GLU A 299 26.01 -3.69 0.40
N LEU A 300 25.69 -4.99 0.42
CA LEU A 300 24.34 -5.48 0.68
C LEU A 300 23.85 -5.13 2.09
N LEU A 301 24.73 -5.16 3.08
CA LEU A 301 24.45 -4.70 4.44
C LEU A 301 24.06 -3.22 4.44
N LYS A 302 24.86 -2.36 3.80
CA LYS A 302 24.57 -0.91 3.69
C LYS A 302 23.22 -0.64 3.02
N PHE A 303 22.84 -1.41 1.97
CA PHE A 303 21.53 -1.28 1.34
C PHE A 303 20.40 -1.63 2.30
N SER A 304 20.57 -2.70 3.07
CA SER A 304 19.59 -3.15 4.06
C SER A 304 19.43 -2.13 5.20
N GLU A 305 20.53 -1.64 5.77
CA GLU A 305 20.53 -0.63 6.83
C GLU A 305 19.88 0.69 6.38
N ALA A 306 20.26 1.19 5.20
CA ALA A 306 19.67 2.41 4.63
C ALA A 306 18.15 2.27 4.37
N SER A 307 17.71 1.07 3.98
CA SER A 307 16.28 0.78 3.79
C SER A 307 15.50 0.88 5.09
N VAL A 308 16.01 0.23 6.15
CA VAL A 308 15.36 0.19 7.47
C VAL A 308 15.35 1.58 8.10
N ALA A 309 16.48 2.32 8.03
CA ALA A 309 16.57 3.69 8.53
C ALA A 309 15.52 4.60 7.86
N GLY A 310 15.30 4.45 6.54
CA GLY A 310 14.34 5.24 5.77
C GLY A 310 12.87 5.04 6.16
N ILE A 311 12.53 3.91 6.80
CA ILE A 311 11.15 3.57 7.18
C ILE A 311 10.85 3.65 8.67
N GLY A 312 11.80 4.07 9.50
CA GLY A 312 11.63 4.09 10.94
C GLY A 312 10.35 4.81 11.39
N MET A 313 10.05 5.98 10.83
CA MET A 313 8.81 6.70 11.11
C MET A 313 7.56 5.93 10.67
N THR A 314 7.60 5.24 9.53
CA THR A 314 6.47 4.43 9.05
C THR A 314 6.19 3.27 10.01
N LEU A 315 7.22 2.59 10.50
CA LEU A 315 7.05 1.49 11.48
C LEU A 315 6.40 2.00 12.77
N VAL A 316 6.91 3.10 13.32
CA VAL A 316 6.35 3.71 14.54
C VAL A 316 4.91 4.15 14.34
N LEU A 317 4.57 4.71 13.16
CA LEU A 317 3.23 5.12 12.82
C LEU A 317 2.25 3.93 12.70
N VAL A 318 2.69 2.85 12.08
CA VAL A 318 1.92 1.59 11.97
C VAL A 318 1.60 1.03 13.35
N GLY A 319 2.60 0.93 14.23
CA GLY A 319 2.38 0.53 15.62
C GLY A 319 1.44 1.48 16.36
N GLY A 320 1.63 2.80 16.22
CA GLY A 320 0.78 3.84 16.81
C GLY A 320 -0.69 3.73 16.40
N GLY A 321 -0.95 3.41 15.12
CA GLY A 321 -2.31 3.13 14.63
C GLY A 321 -2.95 1.91 15.29
N GLY A 322 -2.17 0.84 15.49
CA GLY A 322 -2.61 -0.35 16.23
C GLY A 322 -2.91 -0.04 17.70
N GLY A 323 -2.08 0.80 18.33
CA GLY A 323 -2.32 1.31 19.68
C GLY A 323 -3.62 2.09 19.78
N PHE A 324 -3.86 3.05 18.87
CA PHE A 324 -5.10 3.82 18.77
C PHE A 324 -6.33 2.91 18.57
N ALA A 325 -6.25 1.95 17.66
CA ALA A 325 -7.31 0.98 17.41
C ALA A 325 -7.66 0.15 18.65
N ARG A 326 -6.66 -0.27 19.42
CA ARG A 326 -6.88 -1.03 20.67
C ARG A 326 -7.55 -0.17 21.74
N VAL A 327 -7.13 1.09 21.90
CA VAL A 327 -7.78 2.03 22.83
C VAL A 327 -9.25 2.26 22.44
N MET A 328 -9.56 2.43 21.16
CA MET A 328 -10.95 2.56 20.70
C MET A 328 -11.81 1.34 21.08
N ARG A 329 -11.24 0.13 20.96
CA ARG A 329 -11.91 -1.11 21.34
C ARG A 329 -12.17 -1.18 22.85
N GLU A 330 -11.17 -0.89 23.68
CA GLU A 330 -11.33 -0.88 25.14
C GLU A 330 -12.28 0.24 25.62
N ALA A 331 -12.38 1.32 24.84
CA ALA A 331 -13.37 2.38 25.07
C ALA A 331 -14.80 1.99 24.69
N GLY A 332 -15.04 0.79 24.14
CA GLY A 332 -16.36 0.28 23.76
C GLY A 332 -16.94 0.91 22.49
N ILE A 333 -16.13 1.63 21.72
CA ILE A 333 -16.56 2.30 20.48
C ILE A 333 -16.93 1.31 19.39
N ASP A 334 -16.37 0.10 19.43
CA ASP A 334 -16.67 -1.00 18.53
C ASP A 334 -18.16 -1.33 18.45
N ARG A 335 -18.84 -1.35 19.61
CA ARG A 335 -20.29 -1.62 19.69
C ARG A 335 -21.12 -0.50 19.09
N GLU A 336 -20.75 0.75 19.36
CA GLU A 336 -21.42 1.92 18.77
C GLU A 336 -21.28 1.99 17.27
N LEU A 337 -20.10 1.61 16.74
CA LEU A 337 -19.83 1.57 15.30
C LEU A 337 -20.60 0.48 14.57
N ALA A 338 -20.68 -0.71 15.17
CA ALA A 338 -21.48 -1.80 14.64
C ALA A 338 -22.96 -1.42 14.52
N ALA A 339 -23.51 -0.77 15.56
CA ALA A 339 -24.89 -0.26 15.54
C ALA A 339 -25.13 0.75 14.41
N LEU A 340 -24.18 1.68 14.18
CA LEU A 340 -24.32 2.69 13.13
C LEU A 340 -24.20 2.13 11.72
N ALA A 341 -23.29 1.19 11.48
CA ALA A 341 -23.18 0.53 10.19
C ALA A 341 -24.51 -0.16 9.84
N SER A 342 -25.16 -0.75 10.85
CA SER A 342 -26.49 -1.34 10.74
C SER A 342 -27.61 -0.29 10.51
N ASP A 343 -27.59 0.81 11.26
CA ASP A 343 -28.65 1.83 11.23
C ASP A 343 -28.57 2.74 9.98
N ALA A 344 -27.35 2.99 9.47
CA ALA A 344 -27.15 3.85 8.29
C ALA A 344 -27.52 3.17 6.97
N GLY A 345 -27.73 1.86 6.95
CA GLY A 345 -28.03 1.09 5.74
C GLY A 345 -26.93 1.16 4.64
N LEU A 346 -25.73 1.68 4.99
CA LEU A 346 -24.62 1.78 4.05
C LEU A 346 -23.86 0.45 3.99
N PRO A 347 -23.53 -0.05 2.78
CA PRO A 347 -22.64 -1.18 2.64
C PRO A 347 -21.31 -0.93 3.36
N LEU A 348 -20.77 -1.93 4.06
CA LEU A 348 -19.54 -1.82 4.84
C LEU A 348 -18.35 -1.32 3.99
N LEU A 349 -18.28 -1.72 2.72
CA LEU A 349 -17.24 -1.28 1.79
C LEU A 349 -17.30 0.23 1.54
N VAL A 350 -18.51 0.80 1.37
CA VAL A 350 -18.72 2.25 1.21
C VAL A 350 -18.30 2.99 2.48
N TYR A 351 -18.68 2.47 3.62
CA TYR A 351 -18.32 3.06 4.91
C TYR A 351 -16.78 3.03 5.13
N GLY A 352 -16.14 1.91 4.83
CA GLY A 352 -14.69 1.78 4.91
C GLY A 352 -13.95 2.75 3.99
N TRP A 353 -14.43 2.89 2.76
CA TRP A 353 -13.90 3.85 1.81
C TRP A 353 -14.06 5.30 2.30
N LEU A 354 -15.25 5.67 2.78
CA LEU A 354 -15.53 7.03 3.27
C LEU A 354 -14.63 7.41 4.45
N VAL A 355 -14.48 6.54 5.44
CA VAL A 355 -13.59 6.78 6.58
C VAL A 355 -12.15 6.97 6.14
N SER A 356 -11.67 6.08 5.28
CA SER A 356 -10.31 6.17 4.74
C SER A 356 -10.10 7.43 3.91
N ALA A 357 -11.03 7.77 3.01
CA ALA A 357 -10.98 8.96 2.18
C ALA A 357 -11.01 10.25 3.02
N PHE A 358 -11.85 10.30 4.06
CA PHE A 358 -11.89 11.44 4.97
C PHE A 358 -10.56 11.68 5.67
N ILE A 359 -9.97 10.61 6.25
CA ILE A 359 -8.67 10.69 6.93
C ILE A 359 -7.57 11.06 5.93
N ARG A 360 -7.62 10.49 4.72
CA ARG A 360 -6.69 10.81 3.63
C ARG A 360 -6.69 12.29 3.28
N VAL A 361 -7.86 12.85 2.99
CA VAL A 361 -8.03 14.26 2.64
C VAL A 361 -7.57 15.16 3.78
N ALA A 362 -7.87 14.78 5.02
CA ALA A 362 -7.48 15.57 6.18
C ALA A 362 -5.98 15.52 6.48
N THR A 363 -5.34 14.34 6.44
CA THR A 363 -3.95 14.15 6.89
C THR A 363 -2.91 14.22 5.76
N GLY A 364 -3.31 13.99 4.52
CA GLY A 364 -2.41 13.89 3.37
C GLY A 364 -1.59 12.58 3.30
N SER A 365 -1.90 11.58 4.12
CA SER A 365 -1.11 10.33 4.19
C SER A 365 -1.99 9.11 3.95
N ALA A 366 -1.67 8.36 2.88
CA ALA A 366 -2.34 7.09 2.58
C ALA A 366 -2.12 6.05 3.69
N THR A 367 -0.89 5.91 4.19
CA THR A 367 -0.57 4.95 5.25
C THR A 367 -1.34 5.26 6.53
N VAL A 368 -1.44 6.53 6.95
CA VAL A 368 -2.23 6.95 8.11
C VAL A 368 -3.71 6.60 7.88
N ALA A 369 -4.24 6.93 6.70
CA ALA A 369 -5.63 6.68 6.36
C ALA A 369 -5.98 5.20 6.44
N ILE A 370 -5.17 4.33 5.82
CA ILE A 370 -5.38 2.87 5.85
C ILE A 370 -5.28 2.36 7.29
N THR A 371 -4.24 2.73 8.03
CA THR A 371 -3.97 2.23 9.38
C THR A 371 -5.10 2.58 10.34
N VAL A 372 -5.55 3.83 10.33
CA VAL A 372 -6.62 4.29 11.22
C VAL A 372 -7.97 3.70 10.79
N ALA A 373 -8.29 3.73 9.49
CA ALA A 373 -9.56 3.20 8.99
C ALA A 373 -9.70 1.70 9.23
N SER A 374 -8.66 0.89 8.98
CA SER A 374 -8.72 -0.55 9.19
C SER A 374 -8.88 -0.92 10.67
N GLY A 375 -8.16 -0.24 11.56
CA GLY A 375 -8.32 -0.43 13.00
C GLY A 375 -9.71 -0.03 13.50
N PHE A 376 -10.25 1.07 12.96
CA PHE A 376 -11.59 1.56 13.27
C PHE A 376 -12.71 0.62 12.77
N LEU A 377 -12.52 -0.03 11.62
CA LEU A 377 -13.55 -0.84 10.97
C LEU A 377 -13.50 -2.33 11.32
N ALA A 378 -12.44 -2.81 11.98
CA ALA A 378 -12.33 -4.20 12.36
C ALA A 378 -13.53 -4.70 13.19
N PRO A 379 -14.05 -3.95 14.18
CA PRO A 379 -15.26 -4.36 14.91
C PRO A 379 -16.52 -4.38 14.03
N ALA A 380 -16.68 -3.43 13.13
CA ALA A 380 -17.83 -3.38 12.21
C ALA A 380 -17.84 -4.57 11.25
N LEU A 381 -16.66 -5.02 10.79
CA LEU A 381 -16.52 -6.23 10.00
C LEU A 381 -16.97 -7.49 10.74
N ILE A 382 -16.59 -7.62 12.03
CA ILE A 382 -16.99 -8.75 12.87
C ILE A 382 -18.52 -8.77 13.05
N ALA A 383 -19.15 -7.58 13.16
CA ALA A 383 -20.59 -7.43 13.33
C ALA A 383 -21.39 -7.59 12.01
N THR A 384 -20.72 -7.73 10.85
CA THR A 384 -21.37 -7.85 9.54
C THR A 384 -21.09 -9.25 8.94
N PRO A 385 -21.90 -10.28 9.29
CA PRO A 385 -21.72 -11.63 8.77
C PRO A 385 -21.77 -11.65 7.24
N GLY A 386 -20.83 -12.38 6.61
CA GLY A 386 -20.76 -12.52 5.17
C GLY A 386 -19.99 -11.40 4.45
N ALA A 387 -19.57 -10.33 5.12
CA ALA A 387 -18.68 -9.33 4.53
C ALA A 387 -17.30 -9.92 4.24
N SER A 388 -16.67 -9.52 3.13
CA SER A 388 -15.31 -9.94 2.76
C SER A 388 -14.27 -9.00 3.39
N PRO A 389 -13.40 -9.52 4.26
CA PRO A 389 -12.27 -8.75 4.78
C PRO A 389 -11.36 -8.23 3.65
N GLU A 390 -11.13 -9.04 2.62
CA GLU A 390 -10.23 -8.72 1.51
C GLU A 390 -10.78 -7.56 0.67
N LEU A 391 -12.07 -7.58 0.35
CA LEU A 391 -12.70 -6.48 -0.39
C LEU A 391 -12.77 -5.21 0.45
N LEU A 392 -12.90 -5.33 1.77
CA LEU A 392 -12.82 -4.18 2.67
C LEU A 392 -11.40 -3.58 2.69
N VAL A 393 -10.35 -4.41 2.65
CA VAL A 393 -8.96 -3.94 2.46
C VAL A 393 -8.83 -3.14 1.16
N ILE A 394 -9.38 -3.65 0.05
CA ILE A 394 -9.35 -2.95 -1.25
C ILE A 394 -10.13 -1.64 -1.21
N ALA A 395 -11.30 -1.61 -0.58
CA ALA A 395 -12.10 -0.40 -0.44
C ALA A 395 -11.39 0.67 0.40
N ILE A 396 -10.84 0.30 1.57
CA ILE A 396 -10.06 1.19 2.44
C ILE A 396 -8.80 1.69 1.71
N GLY A 397 -8.08 0.78 1.03
CA GLY A 397 -6.90 1.12 0.24
C GLY A 397 -7.23 2.13 -0.87
N SER A 398 -8.32 1.93 -1.59
CA SER A 398 -8.80 2.86 -2.62
C SER A 398 -9.16 4.22 -2.02
N GLY A 399 -9.85 4.25 -0.89
CA GLY A 399 -10.18 5.48 -0.16
C GLY A 399 -8.94 6.25 0.31
N SER A 400 -7.88 5.53 0.69
CA SER A 400 -6.62 6.12 1.14
C SER A 400 -5.85 6.88 0.06
N LEU A 401 -6.15 6.64 -1.19
CA LEU A 401 -5.56 7.31 -2.34
C LEU A 401 -6.39 8.51 -2.82
N PHE A 402 -7.66 8.59 -2.38
CA PHE A 402 -8.61 9.60 -2.83
C PHE A 402 -8.12 11.03 -2.57
N LEU A 403 -8.24 11.90 -3.59
CA LEU A 403 -8.04 13.35 -3.53
C LEU A 403 -6.68 13.77 -2.93
N SER A 404 -5.57 13.20 -3.41
CA SER A 404 -4.23 13.66 -3.06
C SER A 404 -4.03 15.11 -3.48
N HIS A 405 -3.74 16.02 -2.52
CA HIS A 405 -3.63 17.45 -2.75
C HIS A 405 -2.46 18.10 -1.96
N LEU A 406 -2.53 19.39 -1.74
CA LEU A 406 -1.45 20.24 -1.17
C LEU A 406 -0.89 19.77 0.19
N ASN A 407 -1.59 18.97 0.96
CA ASN A 407 -1.11 18.44 2.25
C ASN A 407 -0.36 17.10 2.12
N ASP A 408 -0.31 16.52 0.91
CA ASP A 408 0.32 15.24 0.62
C ASP A 408 1.76 15.42 0.10
N SER A 409 2.72 14.74 0.71
CA SER A 409 4.10 14.71 0.24
C SER A 409 4.23 14.11 -1.18
N GLY A 410 3.37 13.14 -1.52
CA GLY A 410 3.30 12.55 -2.87
C GLY A 410 2.90 13.57 -3.93
N PHE A 411 1.97 14.49 -3.62
CA PHE A 411 1.61 15.60 -4.49
C PHE A 411 2.80 16.49 -4.85
N TRP A 412 3.57 16.89 -3.83
CA TRP A 412 4.75 17.73 -4.03
C TRP A 412 5.87 17.00 -4.76
N MET A 413 6.06 15.73 -4.45
CA MET A 413 7.06 14.91 -5.16
C MET A 413 6.73 14.79 -6.64
N VAL A 414 5.49 14.47 -6.99
CA VAL A 414 5.05 14.41 -8.39
C VAL A 414 5.23 15.77 -9.07
N LYS A 415 4.82 16.85 -8.38
CA LYS A 415 5.01 18.22 -8.88
C LYS A 415 6.47 18.49 -9.24
N GLU A 416 7.39 18.24 -8.31
CA GLU A 416 8.81 18.55 -8.50
C GLU A 416 9.47 17.61 -9.53
N CYS A 417 9.23 16.31 -9.43
CA CYS A 417 9.84 15.32 -10.34
C CYS A 417 9.40 15.51 -11.80
N LEU A 418 8.17 15.98 -12.03
CA LEU A 418 7.63 16.19 -13.37
C LEU A 418 7.76 17.64 -13.85
N GLY A 419 8.24 18.55 -13.02
CA GLY A 419 8.34 19.97 -13.34
C GLY A 419 6.97 20.65 -13.51
N LEU A 420 5.95 20.21 -12.75
CA LEU A 420 4.60 20.74 -12.87
C LEU A 420 4.39 21.99 -12.02
N THR A 421 3.48 22.87 -12.46
CA THR A 421 2.89 23.87 -11.58
C THR A 421 1.87 23.22 -10.64
N VAL A 422 1.54 23.88 -9.51
CA VAL A 422 0.50 23.40 -8.58
C VAL A 422 -0.83 23.17 -9.32
N ALA A 423 -1.23 24.08 -10.19
CA ALA A 423 -2.47 23.94 -10.97
C ALA A 423 -2.44 22.73 -11.92
N GLN A 424 -1.30 22.46 -12.56
CA GLN A 424 -1.12 21.28 -13.41
C GLN A 424 -1.15 20.00 -12.58
N THR A 425 -0.52 19.98 -11.40
CA THR A 425 -0.54 18.83 -10.49
C THR A 425 -1.95 18.51 -10.01
N LEU A 426 -2.73 19.53 -9.63
CA LEU A 426 -4.15 19.36 -9.29
C LEU A 426 -4.98 18.80 -10.46
N ARG A 427 -4.70 19.22 -11.69
CA ARG A 427 -5.42 18.78 -12.89
C ARG A 427 -4.95 17.42 -13.44
N THR A 428 -3.87 16.88 -12.95
CA THR A 428 -3.30 15.59 -13.38
C THR A 428 -3.26 14.61 -12.23
N TRP A 429 -2.32 14.75 -11.31
CA TRP A 429 -2.11 13.84 -10.18
C TRP A 429 -3.34 13.70 -9.27
N THR A 430 -3.90 14.84 -8.80
CA THR A 430 -5.07 14.81 -7.92
C THR A 430 -6.26 14.13 -8.58
N ILE A 431 -6.47 14.35 -9.90
CA ILE A 431 -7.54 13.67 -10.63
C ILE A 431 -7.23 12.18 -10.79
N THR A 432 -5.98 11.78 -11.08
CA THR A 432 -5.57 10.39 -11.13
C THR A 432 -5.88 9.68 -9.81
N GLU A 433 -5.48 10.25 -8.68
CA GLU A 433 -5.72 9.68 -7.35
C GLU A 433 -7.23 9.64 -7.00
N THR A 434 -7.98 10.67 -7.39
CA THR A 434 -9.44 10.71 -7.22
C THR A 434 -10.12 9.60 -8.03
N LEU A 435 -9.69 9.38 -9.27
CA LEU A 435 -10.20 8.30 -10.11
C LEU A 435 -9.87 6.93 -9.52
N ILE A 436 -8.64 6.74 -9.00
CA ILE A 436 -8.28 5.50 -8.31
C ILE A 436 -9.23 5.25 -7.13
N GLY A 437 -9.48 6.27 -6.32
CA GLY A 437 -10.37 6.16 -5.17
C GLY A 437 -11.79 5.77 -5.55
N ILE A 438 -12.41 6.49 -6.50
CA ILE A 438 -13.81 6.28 -6.91
C ILE A 438 -13.99 4.95 -7.67
N VAL A 439 -13.14 4.72 -8.68
CA VAL A 439 -13.24 3.51 -9.50
C VAL A 439 -12.90 2.27 -8.66
N GLY A 440 -11.95 2.41 -7.72
CA GLY A 440 -11.58 1.34 -6.79
C GLY A 440 -12.75 0.91 -5.89
N LEU A 441 -13.49 1.88 -5.34
CA LEU A 441 -14.73 1.57 -4.62
C LEU A 441 -15.76 0.87 -5.52
N GLY A 442 -15.99 1.42 -6.72
CA GLY A 442 -16.94 0.82 -7.68
C GLY A 442 -16.58 -0.62 -8.03
N MET A 443 -15.30 -0.91 -8.25
CA MET A 443 -14.82 -2.25 -8.55
C MET A 443 -14.94 -3.20 -7.33
N ALA A 444 -14.68 -2.70 -6.11
CA ALA A 444 -14.86 -3.50 -4.89
C ALA A 444 -16.34 -3.85 -4.66
N LEU A 445 -17.25 -2.91 -4.87
CA LEU A 445 -18.70 -3.14 -4.78
C LEU A 445 -19.19 -4.12 -5.85
N LEU A 446 -18.69 -4.00 -7.07
CA LEU A 446 -19.02 -4.94 -8.16
C LEU A 446 -18.56 -6.36 -7.81
N ALA A 447 -17.34 -6.50 -7.28
CA ALA A 447 -16.81 -7.79 -6.86
C ALA A 447 -17.62 -8.40 -5.71
N ASP A 448 -18.03 -7.59 -4.74
CA ASP A 448 -18.87 -8.04 -3.63
C ASP A 448 -20.26 -8.48 -4.11
N LEU A 449 -20.87 -7.74 -5.03
CA LEU A 449 -22.13 -8.13 -5.67
C LEU A 449 -22.02 -9.47 -6.39
N VAL A 450 -20.97 -9.67 -7.21
CA VAL A 450 -20.74 -10.94 -7.94
C VAL A 450 -20.51 -12.11 -6.98
N ARG A 451 -19.83 -11.87 -5.85
CA ARG A 451 -19.57 -12.89 -4.83
C ARG A 451 -20.85 -13.31 -4.07
N THR A 452 -21.83 -12.43 -3.95
CA THR A 452 -23.07 -12.67 -3.22
C THR A 452 -24.21 -13.22 -4.09
N LEU A 453 -24.06 -13.21 -5.43
CA LEU A 453 -24.94 -13.87 -6.39
C LEU A 453 -24.62 -15.36 -6.52
#